data_bcb1a9b6b8e00e2d7fe714547d164107
#
_entry.id   bcb1a9b6b8e00e2d7fe714547d164107
#
_cell.length_a   1.000
_cell.length_b   1.000
_cell.length_c   1.000
_cell.angle_alpha   90.00
_cell.angle_beta   90.00
_cell.angle_gamma   90.00
#
_symmetry.space_group_name_H-M   'P 1'
#
loop_
_entity.id
_entity.type
_entity.pdbx_description
1 polymer ?
#
loop_
_entity_poly.entity_id
_entity_poly.type
_entity_poly.pdbx_seq_one_letter_code
_entity_poly.pdbx_strand_id
1 'polypeptide(L)'
;FRRVLFRSMELSKTIMKESAKKEVVVDKKTVIKGRPIQGGYVLWQEDIKDILMLLEKMEENRKTIEESNCIEQENYQTKAKINMLREKNRLYDKLQMQTAGQIELLNNLLYQYEAETNLTAKRRLLAKISVIGTYIKRCGNLIFIEERAEVSDIAELEACLEESFSSLRLMGVMCAFAAPSGAFIYVRDAVRIYNFFETVIEACLDSLLSVWVKFRVHKESLIFCMEVESNANLTSFFEITDTSSYEDGVWRFTFTVKKAGEA
;
A
#
# COMPACT_ATOMS: atom_id res chain seq x y z
N PHE A 1 58.80 54.26 27.34
CA PHE A 1 57.57 54.66 26.67
C PHE A 1 56.36 54.36 27.55
N ARG A 2 55.96 55.36 28.34
CA ARG A 2 54.74 55.36 29.16
C ARG A 2 53.74 56.29 28.48
N ARG A 3 53.02 55.79 27.46
CA ARG A 3 51.78 56.43 27.05
C ARG A 3 50.81 55.36 26.69
N VAL A 4 50.07 54.94 27.72
CA VAL A 4 48.79 54.27 27.48
C VAL A 4 47.82 55.38 27.18
N LEU A 5 47.32 55.42 25.98
CA LEU A 5 46.20 56.25 25.57
C LEU A 5 44.89 55.59 26.00
N PHE A 6 44.61 55.53 27.28
CA PHE A 6 43.27 55.25 27.77
C PHE A 6 42.76 56.46 28.51
N ARG A 7 42.01 57.31 27.80
CA ARG A 7 41.44 58.53 28.33
C ARG A 7 40.11 58.35 29.06
N SER A 8 39.61 57.13 29.29
CA SER A 8 38.25 56.95 29.84
C SER A 8 37.92 55.74 30.72
N MET A 9 38.90 54.89 31.08
CA MET A 9 38.66 53.84 32.06
C MET A 9 39.82 53.63 32.97
N GLU A 10 39.62 53.73 34.30
CA GLU A 10 40.54 53.25 35.30
C GLU A 10 40.55 51.70 35.32
N LEU A 11 41.40 51.10 34.53
CA LEU A 11 41.58 49.66 34.52
C LEU A 11 42.38 49.23 35.77
N SER A 12 41.83 48.35 36.56
CA SER A 12 42.53 47.78 37.70
C SER A 12 43.78 47.02 37.23
N LYS A 13 44.86 47.05 38.04
CA LYS A 13 46.11 46.34 37.73
C LYS A 13 45.90 44.85 37.47
N THR A 14 44.82 44.28 37.98
CA THR A 14 44.42 42.88 37.82
C THR A 14 43.94 42.63 36.39
N ILE A 15 43.01 43.44 35.85
CA ILE A 15 42.49 43.36 34.49
C ILE A 15 43.64 43.53 33.47
N MET A 16 44.60 44.41 33.72
CA MET A 16 45.76 44.58 32.85
C MET A 16 46.65 43.35 32.75
N LYS A 17 46.85 42.61 33.85
CA LYS A 17 47.65 41.40 33.88
C LYS A 17 46.90 40.21 33.26
N GLU A 18 45.62 40.14 33.45
CA GLU A 18 44.78 39.08 32.88
C GLU A 18 44.60 39.25 31.39
N SER A 19 44.34 40.46 30.90
CA SER A 19 44.17 40.76 29.46
C SER A 19 45.45 40.55 28.64
N ALA A 20 46.62 40.52 29.28
CA ALA A 20 47.87 40.13 28.63
C ALA A 20 48.00 38.62 28.38
N LYS A 21 47.24 37.79 29.08
CA LYS A 21 47.23 36.33 28.95
C LYS A 21 46.00 35.78 28.28
N LYS A 22 44.84 36.46 28.42
CA LYS A 22 43.53 36.02 27.93
C LYS A 22 42.70 37.26 27.58
N GLU A 23 41.81 37.12 26.62
CA GLU A 23 40.81 38.16 26.32
C GLU A 23 39.90 38.38 27.52
N VAL A 24 39.76 39.65 27.96
CA VAL A 24 38.93 40.01 29.11
C VAL A 24 37.76 40.86 28.64
N VAL A 25 36.55 40.38 28.88
CA VAL A 25 35.30 41.14 28.63
C VAL A 25 35.13 42.09 29.82
N VAL A 26 35.19 43.38 29.55
CA VAL A 26 35.07 44.42 30.60
C VAL A 26 33.65 44.86 30.79
N ASP A 27 32.88 44.93 29.71
CA ASP A 27 31.46 45.20 29.72
C ASP A 27 30.76 44.46 28.55
N LYS A 28 29.44 44.61 28.46
CA LYS A 28 28.66 43.93 27.42
C LYS A 28 28.99 44.35 25.96
N LYS A 29 29.94 45.26 25.77
CA LYS A 29 30.26 45.83 24.44
C LYS A 29 31.75 45.86 24.14
N THR A 30 32.59 45.58 25.13
CA THR A 30 34.00 45.87 25.03
C THR A 30 34.84 44.73 25.49
N VAL A 31 35.80 44.31 24.68
CA VAL A 31 36.80 43.29 25.00
C VAL A 31 38.18 43.96 25.03
N ILE A 32 38.97 43.72 26.07
CA ILE A 32 40.37 44.12 26.13
C ILE A 32 41.23 42.89 25.80
N LYS A 33 42.09 43.10 24.80
CA LYS A 33 43.09 42.14 24.39
C LYS A 33 44.47 42.70 24.69
N GLY A 34 45.40 41.88 25.04
CA GLY A 34 46.76 42.31 25.34
C GLY A 34 47.80 41.35 24.82
N ARG A 35 49.00 41.91 24.52
CA ARG A 35 50.18 41.07 24.24
C ARG A 35 51.40 41.58 25.06
N PRO A 36 52.22 40.69 25.60
CA PRO A 36 53.48 41.05 26.23
C PRO A 36 54.45 41.53 25.16
N ILE A 37 55.19 42.62 25.47
CA ILE A 37 56.30 43.14 24.69
C ILE A 37 57.52 43.31 25.55
N GLN A 38 58.71 43.52 24.96
CA GLN A 38 59.93 43.78 25.69
C GLN A 38 59.76 45.04 26.52
N GLY A 39 59.72 44.89 27.86
CA GLY A 39 59.58 46.01 28.81
C GLY A 39 58.12 46.38 29.20
N GLY A 40 57.08 45.56 28.81
CA GLY A 40 55.70 45.88 29.20
C GLY A 40 54.64 45.07 28.50
N TYR A 41 53.46 45.64 28.42
CA TYR A 41 52.30 45.04 27.75
C TYR A 41 51.67 46.09 26.81
N VAL A 42 51.21 45.63 25.63
CA VAL A 42 50.34 46.40 24.75
C VAL A 42 48.92 45.89 24.96
N LEU A 43 48.02 46.82 25.27
CA LEU A 43 46.59 46.55 25.43
C LEU A 43 45.82 47.36 24.38
N TRP A 44 44.82 46.72 23.79
CA TRP A 44 43.88 47.42 22.89
C TRP A 44 42.45 47.00 23.22
N GLN A 45 41.55 47.91 22.96
CA GLN A 45 40.13 47.76 23.19
C GLN A 45 39.43 47.52 21.86
N GLU A 46 38.58 46.47 21.81
CA GLU A 46 37.72 46.20 20.67
C GLU A 46 36.28 46.39 21.08
N ASP A 47 35.51 47.11 20.27
CA ASP A 47 34.07 47.19 20.42
C ASP A 47 33.46 45.94 19.74
N ILE A 48 32.75 45.12 20.50
CA ILE A 48 32.14 43.86 20.05
C ILE A 48 30.61 43.95 19.98
N LYS A 49 30.05 45.19 20.10
CA LYS A 49 28.61 45.39 20.09
C LYS A 49 27.94 44.83 18.85
N ASP A 50 28.49 45.08 17.67
CA ASP A 50 27.92 44.64 16.41
C ASP A 50 28.04 43.11 16.26
N ILE A 51 29.13 42.52 16.77
CA ILE A 51 29.33 41.08 16.80
C ILE A 51 28.30 40.40 17.72
N LEU A 52 28.05 40.95 18.91
CA LEU A 52 27.05 40.43 19.83
C LEU A 52 25.62 40.55 19.26
N MET A 53 25.29 41.68 18.66
CA MET A 53 24.00 41.82 17.97
C MET A 53 23.82 40.83 16.82
N LEU A 54 24.89 40.54 16.07
CA LEU A 54 24.86 39.57 14.99
C LEU A 54 24.69 38.17 15.53
N LEU A 55 25.39 37.81 16.63
CA LEU A 55 25.24 36.50 17.28
C LEU A 55 23.82 36.28 17.82
N GLU A 56 23.24 37.29 18.46
CA GLU A 56 21.87 37.26 18.94
C GLU A 56 20.87 37.01 17.78
N LYS A 57 21.03 37.76 16.68
CA LYS A 57 20.21 37.59 15.48
C LYS A 57 20.41 36.21 14.82
N MET A 58 21.64 35.69 14.82
CA MET A 58 21.91 34.34 14.32
C MET A 58 21.22 33.26 15.19
N GLU A 59 21.20 33.43 16.50
CA GLU A 59 20.54 32.50 17.43
C GLU A 59 19.00 32.53 17.27
N GLU A 60 18.42 33.73 17.06
CA GLU A 60 16.99 33.86 16.74
C GLU A 60 16.66 33.18 15.40
N ASN A 61 17.47 33.46 14.38
CA ASN A 61 17.28 32.82 13.07
C ASN A 61 17.40 31.29 13.16
N ARG A 62 18.37 30.78 13.95
CA ARG A 62 18.55 29.34 14.17
C ARG A 62 17.30 28.72 14.78
N LYS A 63 16.73 29.33 15.81
CA LYS A 63 15.47 28.86 16.45
C LYS A 63 14.31 28.86 15.46
N THR A 64 14.16 29.93 14.67
CA THR A 64 13.11 30.02 13.66
C THR A 64 13.23 28.92 12.60
N ILE A 65 14.48 28.62 12.17
CA ILE A 65 14.74 27.54 11.21
C ILE A 65 14.43 26.16 11.83
N GLU A 66 14.84 25.93 13.09
CA GLU A 66 14.55 24.68 13.80
C GLU A 66 13.02 24.45 13.95
N GLU A 67 12.28 25.50 14.33
CA GLU A 67 10.82 25.46 14.41
C GLU A 67 10.17 25.19 13.05
N SER A 68 10.63 25.89 12.00
CA SER A 68 10.14 25.69 10.63
C SER A 68 10.39 24.27 10.13
N ASN A 69 11.59 23.73 10.37
CA ASN A 69 11.95 22.36 9.99
C ASN A 69 11.05 21.32 10.72
N CYS A 70 10.75 21.54 12.01
CA CYS A 70 9.87 20.68 12.77
C CYS A 70 8.46 20.66 12.15
N ILE A 71 7.89 21.83 11.87
CA ILE A 71 6.58 21.98 11.22
C ILE A 71 6.56 21.32 9.84
N GLU A 72 7.63 21.52 9.06
CA GLU A 72 7.73 20.90 7.73
C GLU A 72 7.77 19.37 7.80
N GLN A 73 8.49 18.82 8.76
CA GLN A 73 8.55 17.37 9.00
C GLN A 73 7.18 16.81 9.43
N GLU A 74 6.46 17.48 10.31
CA GLU A 74 5.11 17.12 10.72
C GLU A 74 4.13 17.17 9.53
N ASN A 75 4.22 18.21 8.71
CA ASN A 75 3.43 18.36 7.49
C ASN A 75 3.70 17.24 6.49
N TYR A 76 4.97 16.85 6.32
CA TYR A 76 5.35 15.74 5.45
C TYR A 76 4.74 14.42 5.93
N GLN A 77 4.84 14.11 7.22
CA GLN A 77 4.25 12.91 7.81
C GLN A 77 2.71 12.91 7.67
N THR A 78 2.10 14.05 7.88
CA THR A 78 0.64 14.21 7.75
C THR A 78 0.19 14.00 6.31
N LYS A 79 0.88 14.58 5.33
CA LYS A 79 0.62 14.37 3.90
C LYS A 79 0.77 12.90 3.50
N ALA A 80 1.82 12.21 4.01
CA ALA A 80 2.02 10.79 3.76
C ALA A 80 0.86 9.94 4.30
N LYS A 81 0.38 10.22 5.52
CA LYS A 81 -0.79 9.56 6.10
C LYS A 81 -2.07 9.81 5.29
N ILE A 82 -2.30 11.05 4.87
CA ILE A 82 -3.46 11.40 4.04
C ILE A 82 -3.44 10.66 2.72
N ASN A 83 -2.29 10.60 2.05
CA ASN A 83 -2.14 9.88 0.78
C ASN A 83 -2.38 8.38 0.95
N MET A 84 -1.83 7.79 2.01
CA MET A 84 -2.08 6.37 2.34
C MET A 84 -3.57 6.09 2.60
N LEU A 85 -4.27 6.98 3.32
CA LEU A 85 -5.70 6.84 3.57
C LEU A 85 -6.54 7.00 2.29
N ARG A 86 -6.17 7.95 1.42
CA ARG A 86 -6.84 8.14 0.12
C ARG A 86 -6.70 6.90 -0.75
N GLU A 87 -5.50 6.34 -0.82
CA GLU A 87 -5.24 5.13 -1.60
C GLU A 87 -6.03 3.94 -1.05
N LYS A 88 -6.04 3.77 0.27
CA LYS A 88 -6.84 2.75 0.92
C LYS A 88 -8.34 2.90 0.62
N ASN A 89 -8.87 4.12 0.70
CA ASN A 89 -10.28 4.37 0.38
C ASN A 89 -10.57 4.06 -1.09
N ARG A 90 -9.70 4.47 -2.04
CA ARG A 90 -9.84 4.14 -3.46
C ARG A 90 -9.95 2.62 -3.70
N LEU A 91 -9.14 1.84 -2.99
CA LEU A 91 -9.19 0.37 -3.10
C LEU A 91 -10.50 -0.20 -2.52
N TYR A 92 -10.98 0.33 -1.41
CA TYR A 92 -12.28 -0.08 -0.85
C TYR A 92 -13.44 0.28 -1.77
N ASP A 93 -13.43 1.48 -2.37
CA ASP A 93 -14.46 1.89 -3.33
C ASP A 93 -14.46 0.96 -4.56
N LYS A 94 -13.26 0.62 -5.09
CA LYS A 94 -13.11 -0.34 -6.19
C LYS A 94 -13.68 -1.71 -5.82
N LEU A 95 -13.34 -2.23 -4.63
CA LEU A 95 -13.87 -3.48 -4.12
C LEU A 95 -15.40 -3.45 -4.00
N GLN A 96 -15.93 -2.40 -3.37
CA GLN A 96 -17.37 -2.25 -3.18
C GLN A 96 -18.11 -2.19 -4.51
N MET A 97 -17.60 -1.45 -5.50
CA MET A 97 -18.19 -1.40 -6.83
C MET A 97 -18.20 -2.77 -7.52
N GLN A 98 -17.11 -3.55 -7.38
CA GLN A 98 -17.00 -4.87 -8.02
C GLN A 98 -17.84 -5.95 -7.33
N THR A 99 -18.11 -5.82 -6.03
CA THR A 99 -18.80 -6.85 -5.23
C THR A 99 -20.20 -6.42 -4.77
N ALA A 100 -20.72 -5.28 -5.24
CA ALA A 100 -22.02 -4.77 -4.81
C ALA A 100 -23.17 -5.77 -5.04
N GLY A 101 -23.22 -6.38 -6.22
CA GLY A 101 -24.25 -7.39 -6.57
C GLY A 101 -24.14 -8.62 -5.67
N GLN A 102 -22.92 -9.09 -5.40
CA GLN A 102 -22.68 -10.26 -4.56
C GLN A 102 -23.01 -9.99 -3.09
N ILE A 103 -22.78 -8.75 -2.61
CA ILE A 103 -23.21 -8.35 -1.26
C ILE A 103 -24.73 -8.34 -1.14
N GLU A 104 -25.44 -7.85 -2.17
CA GLU A 104 -26.90 -7.89 -2.20
C GLU A 104 -27.42 -9.33 -2.25
N LEU A 105 -26.84 -10.19 -3.10
CA LEU A 105 -27.16 -11.62 -3.17
C LEU A 105 -26.89 -12.31 -1.82
N LEU A 106 -25.77 -12.03 -1.19
CA LEU A 106 -25.43 -12.57 0.12
C LEU A 106 -26.47 -12.20 1.19
N ASN A 107 -26.87 -10.93 1.23
CA ASN A 107 -27.92 -10.46 2.14
C ASN A 107 -29.25 -11.21 1.90
N ASN A 108 -29.65 -11.36 0.65
CA ASN A 108 -30.87 -12.11 0.30
C ASN A 108 -30.78 -13.58 0.74
N LEU A 109 -29.65 -14.24 0.56
CA LEU A 109 -29.41 -15.61 1.02
C LEU A 109 -29.45 -15.72 2.55
N LEU A 110 -28.93 -14.73 3.28
CA LEU A 110 -28.99 -14.68 4.75
C LEU A 110 -30.44 -14.55 5.23
N TYR A 111 -31.25 -13.68 4.64
CA TYR A 111 -32.69 -13.58 4.96
C TYR A 111 -33.43 -14.88 4.72
N GLN A 112 -33.15 -15.57 3.57
CA GLN A 112 -33.73 -16.88 3.28
C GLN A 112 -33.28 -17.95 4.32
N TYR A 113 -32.02 -17.93 4.71
CA TYR A 113 -31.46 -18.84 5.72
C TYR A 113 -32.12 -18.65 7.08
N GLU A 114 -32.39 -17.42 7.50
CA GLU A 114 -33.08 -17.14 8.75
C GLU A 114 -34.53 -17.62 8.75
N ALA A 115 -35.22 -17.44 7.64
CA ALA A 115 -36.63 -17.82 7.49
C ALA A 115 -36.83 -19.33 7.28
N GLU A 116 -35.82 -20.07 6.81
CA GLU A 116 -35.92 -21.50 6.48
C GLU A 116 -35.98 -22.35 7.76
N THR A 117 -36.79 -23.36 7.77
CA THR A 117 -36.96 -24.31 8.89
C THR A 117 -36.36 -25.69 8.60
N ASN A 118 -36.30 -26.05 7.30
CA ASN A 118 -35.79 -27.36 6.87
C ASN A 118 -34.26 -27.41 6.98
N LEU A 119 -33.73 -28.33 7.74
CA LEU A 119 -32.28 -28.47 7.98
C LEU A 119 -31.48 -28.70 6.69
N THR A 120 -32.03 -29.47 5.74
CA THR A 120 -31.36 -29.77 4.46
C THR A 120 -31.31 -28.52 3.59
N ALA A 121 -32.42 -27.75 3.51
CA ALA A 121 -32.45 -26.49 2.82
C ALA A 121 -31.51 -25.46 3.44
N LYS A 122 -31.47 -25.36 4.79
CA LYS A 122 -30.51 -24.51 5.51
C LYS A 122 -29.05 -24.83 5.17
N ARG A 123 -28.69 -26.11 5.15
CA ARG A 123 -27.31 -26.51 4.77
C ARG A 123 -26.98 -26.07 3.35
N ARG A 124 -27.92 -26.19 2.40
CA ARG A 124 -27.71 -25.75 1.02
C ARG A 124 -27.56 -24.23 0.93
N LEU A 125 -28.39 -23.47 1.65
CA LEU A 125 -28.26 -22.01 1.72
C LEU A 125 -26.93 -21.58 2.35
N LEU A 126 -26.49 -22.24 3.43
CA LEU A 126 -25.21 -21.96 4.08
C LEU A 126 -24.03 -22.21 3.11
N ALA A 127 -24.09 -23.29 2.33
CA ALA A 127 -23.06 -23.57 1.34
C ALA A 127 -23.02 -22.49 0.22
N LYS A 128 -24.16 -22.02 -0.26
CA LYS A 128 -24.24 -20.88 -1.19
C LYS A 128 -23.65 -19.60 -0.60
N ILE A 129 -24.00 -19.28 0.65
CA ILE A 129 -23.45 -18.14 1.39
C ILE A 129 -21.93 -18.27 1.48
N SER A 130 -21.41 -19.49 1.73
CA SER A 130 -19.97 -19.74 1.77
C SER A 130 -19.29 -19.47 0.43
N VAL A 131 -19.89 -19.91 -0.70
CA VAL A 131 -19.36 -19.65 -2.05
C VAL A 131 -19.27 -18.15 -2.33
N ILE A 132 -20.37 -17.42 -2.15
CA ILE A 132 -20.39 -15.97 -2.41
C ILE A 132 -19.45 -15.20 -1.46
N GLY A 133 -19.41 -15.58 -0.17
CA GLY A 133 -18.48 -14.99 0.80
C GLY A 133 -17.01 -15.20 0.44
N THR A 134 -16.68 -16.39 -0.06
CA THR A 134 -15.32 -16.73 -0.55
C THR A 134 -14.96 -15.84 -1.74
N TYR A 135 -15.87 -15.66 -2.69
CA TYR A 135 -15.64 -14.76 -3.83
C TYR A 135 -15.35 -13.33 -3.39
N ILE A 136 -16.19 -12.73 -2.53
CA ILE A 136 -15.98 -11.35 -2.05
C ILE A 136 -14.61 -11.21 -1.39
N LYS A 137 -14.21 -12.17 -0.57
CA LYS A 137 -12.90 -12.19 0.09
C LYS A 137 -11.74 -12.27 -0.93
N ARG A 138 -11.84 -13.16 -1.91
CA ARG A 138 -10.79 -13.38 -2.91
C ARG A 138 -10.70 -12.27 -3.95
N CYS A 139 -11.82 -11.71 -4.35
CA CYS A 139 -11.87 -10.51 -5.18
C CYS A 139 -11.07 -9.37 -4.51
N GLY A 140 -11.25 -9.16 -3.20
CA GLY A 140 -10.48 -8.19 -2.45
C GLY A 140 -8.98 -8.47 -2.50
N ASN A 141 -8.56 -9.71 -2.29
CA ASN A 141 -7.15 -10.08 -2.35
C ASN A 141 -6.54 -9.83 -3.74
N LEU A 142 -7.23 -10.21 -4.81
CA LEU A 142 -6.76 -10.00 -6.19
C LEU A 142 -6.65 -8.51 -6.53
N ILE A 143 -7.59 -7.66 -6.08
CA ILE A 143 -7.49 -6.20 -6.24
C ILE A 143 -6.23 -5.66 -5.57
N PHE A 144 -5.91 -6.12 -4.36
CA PHE A 144 -4.68 -5.70 -3.67
C PHE A 144 -3.41 -6.18 -4.36
N ILE A 145 -3.42 -7.36 -4.98
CA ILE A 145 -2.27 -7.86 -5.77
C ILE A 145 -2.13 -7.03 -7.04
N GLU A 146 -3.23 -6.71 -7.75
CA GLU A 146 -3.23 -5.89 -8.98
C GLU A 146 -2.58 -4.51 -8.78
N GLU A 147 -2.73 -3.92 -7.60
CA GLU A 147 -2.13 -2.62 -7.28
C GLU A 147 -0.63 -2.70 -6.93
N ARG A 148 -0.12 -3.91 -6.62
CA ARG A 148 1.27 -4.09 -6.17
C ARG A 148 2.16 -4.73 -7.22
N ALA A 149 1.59 -5.53 -8.10
CA ALA A 149 2.31 -6.29 -9.08
C ALA A 149 1.54 -6.32 -10.41
N GLU A 150 2.27 -6.21 -11.51
CA GLU A 150 1.71 -6.36 -12.85
C GLU A 150 1.58 -7.83 -13.23
N VAL A 151 2.47 -8.67 -12.70
CA VAL A 151 2.59 -10.09 -12.99
C VAL A 151 2.54 -10.89 -11.69
N SER A 152 1.90 -12.05 -11.72
CA SER A 152 1.81 -12.99 -10.60
C SER A 152 2.05 -14.42 -11.08
N ASP A 153 2.49 -15.29 -10.16
CA ASP A 153 2.50 -16.73 -10.39
C ASP A 153 1.04 -17.23 -10.52
N ILE A 154 0.81 -18.18 -11.43
CA ILE A 154 -0.50 -18.82 -11.59
C ILE A 154 -0.97 -19.53 -10.31
N ALA A 155 -0.05 -19.89 -9.43
CA ALA A 155 -0.34 -20.49 -8.12
C ALA A 155 -1.20 -19.56 -7.24
N GLU A 156 -1.12 -18.24 -7.38
CA GLU A 156 -2.00 -17.31 -6.66
C GLU A 156 -3.45 -17.41 -7.13
N LEU A 157 -3.66 -17.56 -8.43
CA LEU A 157 -5.00 -17.79 -8.99
C LEU A 157 -5.51 -19.19 -8.60
N GLU A 158 -4.64 -20.20 -8.62
CA GLU A 158 -4.95 -21.54 -8.14
C GLU A 158 -5.44 -21.51 -6.68
N ALA A 159 -4.73 -20.80 -5.80
CA ALA A 159 -5.13 -20.66 -4.40
C ALA A 159 -6.51 -19.97 -4.24
N CYS A 160 -6.83 -18.99 -5.09
CA CYS A 160 -8.15 -18.37 -5.11
C CYS A 160 -9.24 -19.38 -5.54
N LEU A 161 -9.01 -20.11 -6.63
CA LEU A 161 -9.95 -21.11 -7.15
C LEU A 161 -10.14 -22.29 -6.18
N GLU A 162 -9.08 -22.76 -5.54
CA GLU A 162 -9.15 -23.90 -4.60
C GLU A 162 -9.97 -23.55 -3.34
N GLU A 163 -9.96 -22.29 -2.89
CA GLU A 163 -10.84 -21.87 -1.81
C GLU A 163 -12.32 -21.86 -2.25
N SER A 164 -12.61 -21.36 -3.48
CA SER A 164 -13.95 -21.45 -4.07
C SER A 164 -14.38 -22.91 -4.26
N PHE A 165 -13.48 -23.80 -4.73
CA PHE A 165 -13.74 -25.22 -4.87
C PHE A 165 -14.03 -25.89 -3.54
N SER A 166 -13.33 -25.51 -2.47
CA SER A 166 -13.60 -26.03 -1.13
C SER A 166 -15.03 -25.73 -0.70
N SER A 167 -15.53 -24.52 -1.00
CA SER A 167 -16.92 -24.14 -0.73
C SER A 167 -17.91 -24.90 -1.63
N LEU A 168 -17.60 -25.11 -2.91
CA LEU A 168 -18.44 -25.87 -3.86
C LEU A 168 -18.52 -27.37 -3.49
N ARG A 169 -17.41 -27.97 -3.04
CA ARG A 169 -17.38 -29.36 -2.55
C ARG A 169 -18.32 -29.59 -1.37
N LEU A 170 -18.59 -28.57 -0.54
CA LEU A 170 -19.61 -28.65 0.52
C LEU A 170 -21.04 -28.83 -0.04
N MET A 171 -21.26 -28.42 -1.30
CA MET A 171 -22.52 -28.64 -2.03
C MET A 171 -22.55 -29.97 -2.77
N GLY A 172 -21.46 -30.73 -2.75
CA GLY A 172 -21.34 -32.00 -3.49
C GLY A 172 -20.85 -31.82 -4.93
N VAL A 173 -20.38 -30.63 -5.32
CA VAL A 173 -19.86 -30.36 -6.66
C VAL A 173 -18.45 -30.94 -6.81
N MET A 174 -18.20 -31.64 -7.92
CA MET A 174 -16.86 -32.12 -8.27
C MET A 174 -16.03 -30.99 -8.85
N CYS A 175 -14.86 -30.70 -8.26
CA CYS A 175 -14.00 -29.61 -8.67
C CYS A 175 -12.58 -30.09 -8.94
N ALA A 176 -11.98 -29.64 -10.04
CA ALA A 176 -10.59 -29.92 -10.38
C ALA A 176 -9.91 -28.70 -11.01
N PHE A 177 -8.60 -28.56 -10.73
CA PHE A 177 -7.72 -27.55 -11.32
C PHE A 177 -6.49 -28.21 -11.91
N ALA A 178 -6.03 -27.70 -13.05
CA ALA A 178 -4.77 -28.12 -13.66
C ALA A 178 -4.09 -26.91 -14.33
N ALA A 179 -2.87 -26.63 -13.93
CA ALA A 179 -2.04 -25.61 -14.54
C ALA A 179 -0.60 -26.09 -14.71
N PRO A 180 0.15 -25.52 -15.67
CA PRO A 180 1.59 -25.77 -15.81
C PRO A 180 2.34 -25.11 -14.65
N SER A 181 3.26 -25.86 -14.03
CA SER A 181 4.10 -25.34 -12.94
C SER A 181 4.99 -24.17 -13.40
N GLY A 182 5.11 -23.14 -12.58
CA GLY A 182 5.97 -21.99 -12.85
C GLY A 182 5.50 -21.11 -14.03
N ALA A 183 4.22 -21.11 -14.32
CA ALA A 183 3.65 -20.19 -15.31
C ALA A 183 3.29 -18.86 -14.64
N PHE A 184 3.59 -17.76 -15.35
CA PHE A 184 3.24 -16.41 -14.90
C PHE A 184 2.09 -15.85 -15.74
N ILE A 185 1.22 -15.09 -15.09
CA ILE A 185 0.05 -14.46 -15.67
C ILE A 185 0.03 -12.96 -15.30
N TYR A 186 -0.46 -12.10 -16.19
CA TYR A 186 -0.77 -10.72 -15.80
C TYR A 186 -1.89 -10.71 -14.77
N VAL A 187 -1.72 -9.98 -13.68
CA VAL A 187 -2.70 -9.94 -12.58
C VAL A 187 -4.06 -9.49 -13.07
N ARG A 188 -4.13 -8.54 -14.01
CA ARG A 188 -5.38 -8.12 -14.66
C ARG A 188 -6.10 -9.27 -15.34
N ASP A 189 -5.38 -10.18 -16.00
CA ASP A 189 -5.98 -11.33 -16.67
C ASP A 189 -6.41 -12.38 -15.63
N ALA A 190 -5.66 -12.55 -14.54
CA ALA A 190 -6.06 -13.41 -13.41
C ALA A 190 -7.36 -12.93 -12.75
N VAL A 191 -7.48 -11.61 -12.52
CA VAL A 191 -8.72 -10.98 -11.99
C VAL A 191 -9.89 -11.21 -12.95
N ARG A 192 -9.68 -11.00 -14.26
CA ARG A 192 -10.72 -11.21 -15.29
C ARG A 192 -11.19 -12.67 -15.31
N ILE A 193 -10.28 -13.62 -15.27
CA ILE A 193 -10.57 -15.06 -15.27
C ILE A 193 -11.31 -15.45 -13.99
N TYR A 194 -10.88 -14.97 -12.83
CA TYR A 194 -11.54 -15.28 -11.56
C TYR A 194 -12.95 -14.71 -11.50
N ASN A 195 -13.15 -13.47 -11.93
CA ASN A 195 -14.50 -12.87 -12.01
C ASN A 195 -15.40 -13.61 -12.98
N PHE A 196 -14.87 -14.02 -14.15
CA PHE A 196 -15.64 -14.83 -15.10
C PHE A 196 -16.05 -16.17 -14.48
N PHE A 197 -15.09 -16.87 -13.83
CA PHE A 197 -15.36 -18.13 -13.13
C PHE A 197 -16.52 -17.96 -12.14
N GLU A 198 -16.46 -16.98 -11.27
CA GLU A 198 -17.48 -16.76 -10.25
C GLU A 198 -18.84 -16.38 -10.86
N THR A 199 -18.86 -15.55 -11.91
CA THR A 199 -20.12 -15.18 -12.59
C THR A 199 -20.80 -16.40 -13.22
N VAL A 200 -20.03 -17.31 -13.82
CA VAL A 200 -20.56 -18.58 -14.36
C VAL A 200 -21.07 -19.47 -13.23
N ILE A 201 -20.32 -19.61 -12.13
CA ILE A 201 -20.73 -20.39 -10.96
C ILE A 201 -22.03 -19.85 -10.37
N GLU A 202 -22.15 -18.52 -10.17
CA GLU A 202 -23.39 -17.90 -9.68
C GLU A 202 -24.59 -18.24 -10.55
N ALA A 203 -24.43 -18.19 -11.89
CA ALA A 203 -25.49 -18.45 -12.83
C ALA A 203 -26.00 -19.91 -12.83
N CYS A 204 -25.16 -20.88 -12.42
CA CYS A 204 -25.51 -22.29 -12.43
C CYS A 204 -25.47 -22.96 -11.05
N LEU A 205 -25.31 -22.20 -9.96
CA LEU A 205 -25.06 -22.71 -8.59
C LEU A 205 -26.11 -23.72 -8.11
N ASP A 206 -27.38 -23.59 -8.58
CA ASP A 206 -28.47 -24.49 -8.20
C ASP A 206 -28.44 -25.85 -8.91
N SER A 207 -27.82 -25.93 -10.08
CA SER A 207 -27.77 -27.12 -10.94
C SER A 207 -26.34 -27.58 -11.26
N LEU A 208 -25.32 -27.01 -10.60
CA LEU A 208 -23.91 -27.31 -10.81
C LEU A 208 -23.57 -28.72 -10.31
N LEU A 209 -23.04 -29.55 -11.18
CA LEU A 209 -22.59 -30.90 -10.87
C LEU A 209 -21.09 -31.01 -10.83
N SER A 210 -20.40 -30.45 -11.81
CA SER A 210 -18.94 -30.44 -11.83
C SER A 210 -18.39 -29.16 -12.46
N VAL A 211 -17.17 -28.78 -12.05
CA VAL A 211 -16.39 -27.70 -12.65
C VAL A 211 -14.93 -28.11 -12.75
N TRP A 212 -14.39 -27.92 -13.92
CA TRP A 212 -13.00 -28.20 -14.20
C TRP A 212 -12.35 -26.97 -14.85
N VAL A 213 -11.30 -26.46 -14.23
CA VAL A 213 -10.48 -25.36 -14.72
C VAL A 213 -9.11 -25.88 -15.10
N LYS A 214 -8.66 -25.57 -16.30
CA LYS A 214 -7.33 -25.94 -16.78
C LYS A 214 -6.67 -24.82 -17.56
N PHE A 215 -5.35 -24.74 -17.40
CA PHE A 215 -4.49 -23.88 -18.19
C PHE A 215 -3.57 -24.69 -19.07
N ARG A 216 -3.32 -24.22 -20.28
CA ARG A 216 -2.36 -24.80 -21.21
C ARG A 216 -1.46 -23.72 -21.78
N VAL A 217 -0.14 -23.98 -21.82
CA VAL A 217 0.79 -23.11 -22.52
C VAL A 217 0.76 -23.44 -24.02
N HIS A 218 0.58 -22.42 -24.84
CA HIS A 218 0.69 -22.51 -26.29
C HIS A 218 1.55 -21.35 -26.81
N LYS A 219 2.82 -21.64 -27.15
CA LYS A 219 3.82 -20.64 -27.55
C LYS A 219 3.95 -19.54 -26.48
N GLU A 220 3.61 -18.30 -26.82
CA GLU A 220 3.64 -17.13 -25.92
C GLU A 220 2.30 -16.82 -25.26
N SER A 221 1.34 -17.73 -25.35
CA SER A 221 0.01 -17.58 -24.81
C SER A 221 -0.27 -18.64 -23.75
N LEU A 222 -1.13 -18.27 -22.82
CA LEU A 222 -1.74 -19.16 -21.83
C LEU A 222 -3.21 -19.29 -22.16
N ILE A 223 -3.66 -20.51 -22.40
CA ILE A 223 -5.05 -20.80 -22.72
C ILE A 223 -5.75 -21.27 -21.46
N PHE A 224 -6.67 -20.47 -20.96
CA PHE A 224 -7.63 -20.86 -19.92
C PHE A 224 -8.80 -21.62 -20.53
N CYS A 225 -9.19 -22.71 -19.92
CA CYS A 225 -10.37 -23.47 -20.28
C CYS A 225 -11.14 -23.83 -19.01
N MET A 226 -12.43 -23.51 -18.98
CA MET A 226 -13.37 -23.88 -17.93
C MET A 226 -14.43 -24.79 -18.52
N GLU A 227 -14.62 -25.96 -17.93
CA GLU A 227 -15.67 -26.92 -18.25
C GLU A 227 -16.62 -26.99 -17.05
N VAL A 228 -17.91 -26.84 -17.33
CA VAL A 228 -18.97 -26.80 -16.31
C VAL A 228 -20.12 -27.75 -16.74
N GLU A 229 -20.38 -28.71 -15.86
CA GLU A 229 -21.55 -29.59 -16.03
C GLU A 229 -22.72 -29.02 -15.23
N SER A 230 -23.74 -28.58 -15.97
CA SER A 230 -24.93 -27.96 -15.38
C SER A 230 -26.12 -27.97 -16.39
N ASN A 231 -27.34 -28.06 -15.84
CA ASN A 231 -28.57 -27.89 -16.59
C ASN A 231 -28.98 -26.43 -16.77
N ALA A 232 -28.24 -25.47 -16.25
CA ALA A 232 -28.50 -24.04 -16.41
C ALA A 232 -28.21 -23.60 -17.87
N ASN A 233 -28.89 -22.61 -18.37
CA ASN A 233 -28.60 -22.02 -19.66
C ASN A 233 -27.48 -20.97 -19.50
N LEU A 234 -26.31 -21.26 -20.03
CA LEU A 234 -25.12 -20.40 -19.95
C LEU A 234 -24.74 -19.78 -21.30
N THR A 235 -25.66 -19.75 -22.27
CA THR A 235 -25.42 -19.20 -23.64
C THR A 235 -25.01 -17.72 -23.61
N SER A 236 -25.47 -16.94 -22.63
CA SER A 236 -25.10 -15.53 -22.47
C SER A 236 -23.60 -15.30 -22.27
N PHE A 237 -22.85 -16.30 -21.83
CA PHE A 237 -21.39 -16.22 -21.64
C PHE A 237 -20.60 -16.44 -22.93
N PHE A 238 -21.25 -16.88 -24.02
CA PHE A 238 -20.61 -17.15 -25.31
C PHE A 238 -20.00 -15.88 -25.94
N GLU A 239 -20.63 -14.74 -25.74
CA GLU A 239 -20.15 -13.46 -26.28
C GLU A 239 -18.92 -12.91 -25.55
N ILE A 240 -18.63 -13.44 -24.36
CA ILE A 240 -17.55 -12.94 -23.49
C ILE A 240 -16.26 -13.75 -23.68
N THR A 241 -16.34 -14.94 -24.26
CA THR A 241 -15.28 -15.92 -24.41
C THR A 241 -14.76 -16.00 -25.84
N ASP A 242 -13.47 -16.38 -26.02
CA ASP A 242 -12.88 -16.54 -27.34
C ASP A 242 -13.51 -17.72 -28.12
N THR A 243 -13.72 -18.81 -27.41
CA THR A 243 -14.46 -19.98 -27.92
C THR A 243 -15.31 -20.58 -26.83
N SER A 244 -16.49 -21.07 -27.22
CA SER A 244 -17.43 -21.75 -26.34
C SER A 244 -18.16 -22.87 -27.07
N SER A 245 -18.53 -23.90 -26.35
CA SER A 245 -19.34 -25.01 -26.84
C SER A 245 -20.21 -25.56 -25.71
N TYR A 246 -21.28 -26.27 -26.14
CA TYR A 246 -22.15 -27.04 -25.27
C TYR A 246 -22.37 -28.42 -25.88
N GLU A 247 -21.94 -29.46 -25.17
CA GLU A 247 -22.08 -30.84 -25.61
C GLU A 247 -22.36 -31.72 -24.39
N ASP A 248 -23.35 -32.60 -24.50
CA ASP A 248 -23.71 -33.63 -23.51
C ASP A 248 -23.87 -33.11 -22.05
N GLY A 249 -24.42 -31.91 -21.87
CA GLY A 249 -24.62 -31.28 -20.54
C GLY A 249 -23.40 -30.53 -20.01
N VAL A 250 -22.32 -30.47 -20.79
CA VAL A 250 -21.07 -29.77 -20.41
C VAL A 250 -20.93 -28.50 -21.25
N TRP A 251 -20.80 -27.40 -20.53
CA TRP A 251 -20.45 -26.09 -21.07
C TRP A 251 -18.93 -25.93 -21.06
N ARG A 252 -18.34 -25.51 -22.16
CA ARG A 252 -16.92 -25.24 -22.27
C ARG A 252 -16.68 -23.79 -22.66
N PHE A 253 -15.83 -23.09 -21.90
CA PHE A 253 -15.45 -21.70 -22.13
C PHE A 253 -13.95 -21.60 -22.23
N THR A 254 -13.43 -20.82 -23.17
CA THR A 254 -11.99 -20.68 -23.38
C THR A 254 -11.62 -19.21 -23.57
N PHE A 255 -10.53 -18.79 -22.89
CA PHE A 255 -9.85 -17.52 -23.10
C PHE A 255 -8.40 -17.74 -23.43
N THR A 256 -7.89 -16.90 -24.31
CA THR A 256 -6.46 -16.83 -24.58
C THR A 256 -5.90 -15.56 -23.97
N VAL A 257 -4.95 -15.71 -23.05
CA VAL A 257 -4.26 -14.60 -22.42
C VAL A 257 -2.79 -14.65 -22.76
N LYS A 258 -2.12 -13.49 -22.74
CA LYS A 258 -0.68 -13.43 -22.99
C LYS A 258 0.08 -14.04 -21.84
N LYS A 259 1.04 -14.93 -22.10
CA LYS A 259 1.94 -15.42 -21.05
C LYS A 259 2.82 -14.27 -20.57
N ALA A 260 2.88 -14.06 -19.27
CA ALA A 260 3.83 -13.12 -18.68
C ALA A 260 5.22 -13.77 -18.59
N GLY A 261 6.27 -12.96 -18.70
CA GLY A 261 7.63 -13.39 -18.37
C GLY A 261 7.80 -13.53 -16.86
N GLU A 262 8.88 -14.18 -16.42
CA GLU A 262 9.30 -14.14 -15.01
C GLU A 262 9.50 -12.66 -14.59
N ALA A 263 9.00 -12.29 -13.40
CA ALA A 263 9.06 -10.94 -12.85
C ALA A 263 10.47 -10.64 -12.29
#